data_40a14e53b650432e08494ebcda1bee50
#
_entry.id   40a14e53b650432e08494ebcda1bee50
#
_cell.length_a   1.000
_cell.length_b   1.000
_cell.length_c   1.000
_cell.angle_alpha   90.00
_cell.angle_beta   90.00
_cell.angle_gamma   90.00
#
_symmetry.space_group_name_H-M   'P 1'
#
loop_
_entity.id
_entity.type
_entity.pdbx_description
1 polymer ?
#
loop_
_entity_poly.entity_id
_entity_poly.type
_entity_poly.pdbx_seq_one_letter_code
_entity_poly.pdbx_strand_id
1 'polypeptide(L)'
;QLKGDVENARFAWRPLEVSNRLQDQTSQFQLFLPSPSFTPEFLTEFLVNYHKHAIHILGNYSAQGNHLLFEAQRMIYAGAFFPEFKEAAAWRKSGIDIMNREINVQVYNDGGQFELDPHYHLAAINIFCKALNIADLNGFRNEFPQEYLDTIEKMIVFYANVSFPDYTNPCFSDAKLTNKKEMLKNYRNWSKMFPKNQFIKYLATDGKEGALPEYLSKGFLKS
;
A
#
# COMPACT_ATOMS: atom_id res chain seq x y z
N GLN A 1 2.39 10.10 -25.62
CA GLN A 1 2.65 8.64 -25.47
C GLN A 1 2.88 8.03 -26.82
N LEU A 2 3.96 7.24 -26.95
CA LEU A 2 4.28 6.51 -28.15
C LEU A 2 3.17 5.48 -28.45
N LYS A 3 2.79 5.33 -29.69
CA LYS A 3 1.73 4.37 -30.08
C LYS A 3 2.30 2.97 -30.20
N GLY A 4 1.69 2.05 -29.52
CA GLY A 4 1.51 0.63 -29.63
C GLY A 4 2.43 -0.22 -30.49
N ASP A 5 3.74 -0.21 -30.26
CA ASP A 5 4.60 -1.34 -30.61
C ASP A 5 4.83 -2.25 -29.38
N VAL A 6 5.53 -3.35 -29.56
CA VAL A 6 5.83 -4.33 -28.51
C VAL A 6 6.61 -3.68 -27.34
N GLU A 7 7.48 -2.73 -27.62
CA GLU A 7 8.23 -2.02 -26.58
C GLU A 7 7.34 -1.11 -25.73
N ASN A 8 6.40 -0.42 -26.33
CA ASN A 8 5.41 0.36 -25.61
C ASN A 8 4.53 -0.50 -24.70
N ALA A 9 4.06 -1.65 -25.17
CA ALA A 9 3.31 -2.59 -24.36
C ALA A 9 4.15 -3.13 -23.21
N ARG A 10 5.43 -3.44 -23.47
CA ARG A 10 6.35 -4.00 -22.49
C ARG A 10 6.78 -3.00 -21.40
N PHE A 11 6.95 -1.72 -21.74
CA PHE A 11 7.49 -0.70 -20.83
C PHE A 11 6.44 0.36 -20.48
N ALA A 12 6.07 1.21 -21.40
CA ALA A 12 5.20 2.36 -21.13
C ALA A 12 3.78 1.96 -20.73
N TRP A 13 3.28 0.85 -21.24
CA TRP A 13 1.93 0.35 -20.97
C TRP A 13 1.90 -0.92 -20.10
N ARG A 14 3.03 -1.30 -19.50
CA ARG A 14 3.01 -2.33 -18.47
C ARG A 14 2.13 -1.86 -17.29
N PRO A 15 1.24 -2.71 -16.76
CA PRO A 15 0.27 -2.30 -15.74
C PRO A 15 0.87 -1.55 -14.55
N LEU A 16 1.99 -2.02 -14.02
CA LEU A 16 2.68 -1.34 -12.91
C LEU A 16 3.04 0.12 -13.24
N GLU A 17 3.64 0.38 -14.41
CA GLU A 17 4.03 1.73 -14.83
C GLU A 17 2.81 2.62 -15.12
N VAL A 18 1.76 2.05 -15.68
CA VAL A 18 0.49 2.77 -15.87
C VAL A 18 -0.11 3.13 -14.52
N SER A 19 -0.09 2.22 -13.56
CA SER A 19 -0.60 2.47 -12.21
C SER A 19 0.23 3.52 -11.45
N ASN A 20 1.56 3.55 -11.63
CA ASN A 20 2.43 4.60 -11.11
C ASN A 20 1.98 5.97 -11.63
N ARG A 21 1.72 6.08 -12.93
CA ARG A 21 1.23 7.34 -13.53
C ARG A 21 -0.11 7.78 -12.97
N LEU A 22 -1.05 6.87 -12.69
CA LEU A 22 -2.31 7.23 -12.04
C LEU A 22 -2.07 7.91 -10.69
N GLN A 23 -1.17 7.41 -9.87
CA GLN A 23 -0.86 8.01 -8.57
C GLN A 23 -0.10 9.33 -8.72
N ASP A 24 0.93 9.39 -9.56
CA ASP A 24 1.78 10.58 -9.71
C ASP A 24 1.02 11.73 -10.35
N GLN A 25 0.17 11.45 -11.34
CA GLN A 25 -0.63 12.45 -12.04
C GLN A 25 -1.64 13.14 -11.12
N THR A 26 -2.19 12.47 -10.09
CA THR A 26 -3.08 13.14 -9.12
C THR A 26 -2.35 14.18 -8.29
N SER A 27 -1.12 13.89 -7.86
CA SER A 27 -0.29 14.86 -7.15
C SER A 27 0.09 16.05 -8.05
N GLN A 28 0.43 15.77 -9.30
CA GLN A 28 0.74 16.80 -10.31
C GLN A 28 -0.50 17.64 -10.63
N PHE A 29 -1.67 17.04 -10.77
CA PHE A 29 -2.93 17.76 -10.98
C PHE A 29 -3.17 18.80 -9.90
N GLN A 30 -3.04 18.42 -8.62
CA GLN A 30 -3.23 19.34 -7.50
C GLN A 30 -2.22 20.50 -7.51
N LEU A 31 -0.95 20.20 -7.83
CA LEU A 31 0.10 21.23 -7.88
C LEU A 31 -0.07 22.22 -9.03
N PHE A 32 -0.53 21.76 -10.19
CA PHE A 32 -0.64 22.60 -11.38
C PHE A 32 -2.01 23.26 -11.55
N LEU A 33 -3.03 22.80 -10.85
CA LEU A 33 -4.38 23.33 -10.94
C LEU A 33 -4.47 24.87 -10.78
N PRO A 34 -3.73 25.54 -9.86
CA PRO A 34 -3.75 26.98 -9.72
C PRO A 34 -2.92 27.72 -10.78
N SER A 35 -2.23 27.03 -11.68
CA SER A 35 -1.38 27.65 -12.71
C SER A 35 -2.21 28.29 -13.82
N PRO A 36 -1.90 29.52 -14.27
CA PRO A 36 -2.53 30.09 -15.45
C PRO A 36 -2.35 29.28 -16.75
N SER A 37 -1.34 28.40 -16.79
CA SER A 37 -1.10 27.49 -17.92
C SER A 37 -1.97 26.22 -17.85
N PHE A 38 -2.74 26.03 -16.77
CA PHE A 38 -3.68 24.93 -16.64
C PHE A 38 -5.01 25.28 -17.33
N THR A 39 -4.97 25.27 -18.67
CA THR A 39 -6.12 25.68 -19.51
C THR A 39 -7.20 24.57 -19.55
N PRO A 40 -8.45 24.92 -19.97
CA PRO A 40 -9.51 23.92 -20.17
C PRO A 40 -9.13 22.82 -21.18
N GLU A 41 -8.34 23.16 -22.22
CA GLU A 41 -7.85 22.20 -23.21
C GLU A 41 -6.86 21.21 -22.57
N PHE A 42 -5.92 21.74 -21.74
CA PHE A 42 -4.99 20.90 -21.00
C PHE A 42 -5.73 19.98 -20.00
N LEU A 43 -6.73 20.52 -19.27
CA LEU A 43 -7.56 19.73 -18.36
C LEU A 43 -8.27 18.59 -19.11
N THR A 44 -8.84 18.89 -20.27
CA THR A 44 -9.52 17.88 -21.09
C THR A 44 -8.56 16.75 -21.50
N GLU A 45 -7.38 17.11 -22.02
CA GLU A 45 -6.36 16.14 -22.43
C GLU A 45 -5.86 15.33 -21.23
N PHE A 46 -5.65 15.96 -20.08
CA PHE A 46 -5.27 15.30 -18.84
C PHE A 46 -6.30 14.26 -18.42
N LEU A 47 -7.59 14.63 -18.32
CA LEU A 47 -8.65 13.73 -17.87
C LEU A 47 -8.86 12.58 -18.86
N VAL A 48 -8.80 12.83 -20.17
CA VAL A 48 -8.88 11.77 -21.20
C VAL A 48 -7.76 10.75 -21.04
N ASN A 49 -6.53 11.21 -20.82
CA ASN A 49 -5.39 10.30 -20.63
C ASN A 49 -5.44 9.58 -19.27
N TYR A 50 -5.88 10.24 -18.21
CA TYR A 50 -6.10 9.61 -16.91
C TYR A 50 -7.11 8.47 -17.01
N HIS A 51 -8.24 8.73 -17.66
CA HIS A 51 -9.27 7.72 -17.93
C HIS A 51 -8.71 6.52 -18.70
N LYS A 52 -7.95 6.77 -19.79
CA LYS A 52 -7.30 5.70 -20.57
C LYS A 52 -6.39 4.82 -19.72
N HIS A 53 -5.63 5.41 -18.79
CA HIS A 53 -4.79 4.67 -17.88
C HIS A 53 -5.60 3.77 -16.93
N ALA A 54 -6.67 4.30 -16.33
CA ALA A 54 -7.54 3.53 -15.43
C ALA A 54 -8.23 2.36 -16.16
N ILE A 55 -8.77 2.61 -17.35
CA ILE A 55 -9.39 1.55 -18.17
C ILE A 55 -8.36 0.48 -18.58
N HIS A 56 -7.12 0.90 -18.89
CA HIS A 56 -6.06 -0.05 -19.23
C HIS A 56 -5.75 -0.97 -18.03
N ILE A 57 -5.59 -0.43 -16.82
CA ILE A 57 -5.35 -1.25 -15.61
C ILE A 57 -6.52 -2.19 -15.36
N LEU A 58 -7.76 -1.70 -15.46
CA LEU A 58 -8.96 -2.51 -15.21
C LEU A 58 -9.00 -3.78 -16.07
N GLY A 59 -8.50 -3.72 -17.30
CA GLY A 59 -8.45 -4.85 -18.23
C GLY A 59 -7.15 -5.66 -18.23
N ASN A 60 -6.10 -5.24 -17.49
CA ASN A 60 -4.75 -5.78 -17.64
C ASN A 60 -3.99 -5.91 -16.31
N TYR A 61 -4.65 -6.18 -15.20
CA TYR A 61 -3.96 -6.39 -13.93
C TYR A 61 -2.87 -7.46 -14.02
N SER A 62 -1.79 -7.26 -13.28
CA SER A 62 -0.79 -8.31 -13.04
C SER A 62 -1.45 -9.54 -12.40
N ALA A 63 -0.90 -10.74 -12.66
CA ALA A 63 -1.52 -11.97 -12.21
C ALA A 63 -1.45 -12.15 -10.67
N GLN A 64 -0.37 -11.69 -10.03
CA GLN A 64 -0.11 -11.89 -8.59
C GLN A 64 1.01 -10.97 -8.07
N GLY A 65 1.31 -11.08 -6.79
CA GLY A 65 2.45 -10.45 -6.14
C GLY A 65 2.28 -8.95 -5.91
N ASN A 66 3.37 -8.31 -5.54
CA ASN A 66 3.36 -6.89 -5.18
C ASN A 66 2.90 -5.97 -6.32
N HIS A 67 3.14 -6.33 -7.58
CA HIS A 67 2.66 -5.54 -8.71
C HIS A 67 1.13 -5.44 -8.71
N LEU A 68 0.44 -6.57 -8.52
CA LEU A 68 -1.02 -6.60 -8.42
C LEU A 68 -1.52 -5.75 -7.24
N LEU A 69 -0.85 -5.82 -6.08
CA LEU A 69 -1.21 -5.00 -4.92
C LEU A 69 -1.05 -3.50 -5.20
N PHE A 70 0.04 -3.09 -5.84
CA PHE A 70 0.24 -1.69 -6.24
C PHE A 70 -0.84 -1.22 -7.21
N GLU A 71 -1.14 -2.00 -8.22
CA GLU A 71 -2.14 -1.68 -9.24
C GLU A 71 -3.53 -1.54 -8.61
N ALA A 72 -3.93 -2.50 -7.78
CA ALA A 72 -5.22 -2.48 -7.08
C ALA A 72 -5.36 -1.28 -6.14
N GLN A 73 -4.34 -0.98 -5.33
CA GLN A 73 -4.35 0.17 -4.42
C GLN A 73 -4.51 1.48 -5.20
N ARG A 74 -3.86 1.62 -6.35
CA ARG A 74 -3.93 2.82 -7.17
C ARG A 74 -5.26 2.97 -7.91
N MET A 75 -5.93 1.86 -8.21
CA MET A 75 -7.30 1.90 -8.76
C MET A 75 -8.31 2.35 -7.70
N ILE A 76 -8.13 1.96 -6.43
CA ILE A 76 -8.93 2.51 -5.32
C ILE A 76 -8.73 4.02 -5.26
N TYR A 77 -7.47 4.46 -5.32
CA TYR A 77 -7.10 5.87 -5.29
C TYR A 77 -7.69 6.65 -6.46
N ALA A 78 -7.59 6.13 -7.69
CA ALA A 78 -8.11 6.77 -8.88
C ALA A 78 -9.63 6.99 -8.80
N GLY A 79 -10.37 5.97 -8.36
CA GLY A 79 -11.84 6.06 -8.22
C GLY A 79 -12.30 6.94 -7.06
N ALA A 80 -11.47 7.12 -6.02
CA ALA A 80 -11.74 8.02 -4.92
C ALA A 80 -11.39 9.48 -5.25
N PHE A 81 -10.32 9.70 -6.02
CA PHE A 81 -9.82 11.04 -6.35
C PHE A 81 -10.65 11.75 -7.42
N PHE A 82 -11.11 11.02 -8.42
CA PHE A 82 -11.98 11.54 -9.49
C PHE A 82 -13.34 10.82 -9.52
N PRO A 83 -14.18 11.05 -8.50
CA PRO A 83 -15.51 10.40 -8.43
C PRO A 83 -16.46 10.81 -9.54
N GLU A 84 -16.13 11.86 -10.30
CA GLU A 84 -16.89 12.38 -11.43
C GLU A 84 -16.82 11.48 -12.66
N PHE A 85 -15.83 10.59 -12.79
CA PHE A 85 -15.81 9.62 -13.86
C PHE A 85 -16.93 8.59 -13.68
N LYS A 86 -17.63 8.31 -14.77
CA LYS A 86 -18.74 7.34 -14.80
C LYS A 86 -18.33 5.98 -14.25
N GLU A 87 -17.08 5.56 -14.50
CA GLU A 87 -16.51 4.29 -14.10
C GLU A 87 -15.77 4.33 -12.75
N ALA A 88 -15.70 5.47 -12.06
CA ALA A 88 -14.93 5.65 -10.84
C ALA A 88 -15.29 4.63 -9.75
N ALA A 89 -16.59 4.35 -9.57
CA ALA A 89 -17.06 3.34 -8.62
C ALA A 89 -16.59 1.93 -8.99
N ALA A 90 -16.54 1.60 -10.28
CA ALA A 90 -16.06 0.31 -10.76
C ALA A 90 -14.55 0.16 -10.57
N TRP A 91 -13.77 1.24 -10.80
CA TRP A 91 -12.33 1.26 -10.55
C TRP A 91 -12.02 0.99 -9.07
N ARG A 92 -12.67 1.75 -8.17
CA ARG A 92 -12.54 1.58 -6.73
C ARG A 92 -12.90 0.16 -6.29
N LYS A 93 -14.10 -0.30 -6.72
CA LYS A 93 -14.57 -1.64 -6.34
C LYS A 93 -13.63 -2.74 -6.80
N SER A 94 -13.15 -2.68 -8.04
CA SER A 94 -12.17 -3.64 -8.56
C SER A 94 -10.92 -3.72 -7.68
N GLY A 95 -10.36 -2.56 -7.31
CA GLY A 95 -9.20 -2.51 -6.42
C GLY A 95 -9.48 -3.09 -5.03
N ILE A 96 -10.62 -2.76 -4.42
CA ILE A 96 -11.02 -3.27 -3.10
C ILE A 96 -11.23 -4.78 -3.12
N ASP A 97 -11.91 -5.31 -4.14
CA ASP A 97 -12.14 -6.75 -4.30
C ASP A 97 -10.81 -7.52 -4.41
N ILE A 98 -9.85 -6.97 -5.17
CA ILE A 98 -8.50 -7.54 -5.27
C ILE A 98 -7.79 -7.49 -3.90
N MET A 99 -7.80 -6.35 -3.21
CA MET A 99 -7.15 -6.21 -1.90
C MET A 99 -7.70 -7.20 -0.87
N ASN A 100 -9.03 -7.33 -0.80
CA ASN A 100 -9.69 -8.27 0.12
C ASN A 100 -9.38 -9.73 -0.21
N ARG A 101 -9.17 -10.07 -1.48
CA ARG A 101 -8.74 -11.40 -1.90
C ARG A 101 -7.26 -11.63 -1.59
N GLU A 102 -6.40 -10.72 -2.04
CA GLU A 102 -4.96 -10.91 -2.01
C GLU A 102 -4.38 -10.92 -0.61
N ILE A 103 -4.98 -10.25 0.35
CA ILE A 103 -4.51 -10.32 1.74
C ILE A 103 -4.62 -11.76 2.30
N ASN A 104 -5.60 -12.53 1.84
CA ASN A 104 -5.76 -13.94 2.23
C ASN A 104 -4.91 -14.91 1.39
N VAL A 105 -4.48 -14.49 0.19
CA VAL A 105 -3.64 -15.32 -0.70
C VAL A 105 -2.16 -15.12 -0.41
N GLN A 106 -1.75 -13.89 -0.12
CA GLN A 106 -0.34 -13.52 0.01
C GLN A 106 0.17 -13.51 1.45
N VAL A 107 -0.70 -13.68 2.44
CA VAL A 107 -0.30 -13.63 3.86
C VAL A 107 -0.63 -14.96 4.54
N TYR A 108 0.39 -15.55 5.17
CA TYR A 108 0.24 -16.79 5.96
C TYR A 108 -0.47 -16.51 7.30
N ASN A 109 -0.91 -17.57 7.96
CA ASN A 109 -1.66 -17.51 9.21
C ASN A 109 -0.90 -16.81 10.37
N ASP A 110 0.43 -16.82 10.32
CA ASP A 110 1.30 -16.17 11.29
C ASP A 110 1.56 -14.68 10.97
N GLY A 111 1.06 -14.20 9.83
CA GLY A 111 1.25 -12.84 9.34
C GLY A 111 2.41 -12.67 8.36
N GLY A 112 3.20 -13.71 8.08
CA GLY A 112 4.29 -13.66 7.10
C GLY A 112 3.78 -13.49 5.68
N GLN A 113 4.37 -12.59 4.88
CA GLN A 113 4.03 -12.42 3.47
C GLN A 113 4.78 -13.48 2.64
N PHE A 114 4.12 -14.05 1.63
CA PHE A 114 4.54 -15.27 0.93
C PHE A 114 5.88 -15.18 0.17
N GLU A 115 6.36 -13.97 -0.16
CA GLU A 115 7.68 -13.80 -0.78
C GLU A 115 8.83 -13.99 0.22
N LEU A 116 8.54 -14.02 1.54
CA LEU A 116 9.48 -14.26 2.64
C LEU A 116 10.70 -13.31 2.62
N ASP A 117 10.53 -12.13 2.06
CA ASP A 117 11.54 -11.07 2.02
C ASP A 117 11.09 -9.92 2.92
N PRO A 118 11.91 -9.44 3.89
CA PRO A 118 11.51 -8.39 4.81
C PRO A 118 11.16 -7.06 4.13
N HIS A 119 11.79 -6.73 3.01
CA HIS A 119 11.52 -5.50 2.27
C HIS A 119 10.16 -5.58 1.55
N TYR A 120 9.88 -6.69 0.88
CA TYR A 120 8.58 -6.91 0.22
C TYR A 120 7.46 -7.07 1.22
N HIS A 121 7.72 -7.70 2.37
CA HIS A 121 6.77 -7.77 3.48
C HIS A 121 6.39 -6.37 3.98
N LEU A 122 7.37 -5.51 4.24
CA LEU A 122 7.14 -4.12 4.66
C LEU A 122 6.38 -3.31 3.59
N ALA A 123 6.71 -3.53 2.31
CA ALA A 123 5.99 -2.91 1.19
C ALA A 123 4.52 -3.35 1.16
N ALA A 124 4.24 -4.64 1.33
CA ALA A 124 2.88 -5.19 1.37
C ALA A 124 2.06 -4.60 2.54
N ILE A 125 2.61 -4.53 3.77
CA ILE A 125 1.97 -3.84 4.90
C ILE A 125 1.57 -2.42 4.50
N ASN A 126 2.50 -1.67 3.93
CA ASN A 126 2.27 -0.28 3.56
C ASN A 126 1.20 -0.13 2.48
N ILE A 127 1.14 -1.05 1.51
CA ILE A 127 0.12 -1.03 0.45
C ILE A 127 -1.26 -1.32 1.04
N PHE A 128 -1.39 -2.36 1.87
CA PHE A 128 -2.65 -2.71 2.53
C PHE A 128 -3.13 -1.58 3.46
N CYS A 129 -2.24 -0.98 4.25
CA CYS A 129 -2.55 0.18 5.09
C CYS A 129 -3.00 1.40 4.26
N LYS A 130 -2.35 1.67 3.12
CA LYS A 130 -2.73 2.79 2.25
C LYS A 130 -4.11 2.60 1.64
N ALA A 131 -4.44 1.39 1.19
CA ALA A 131 -5.77 1.07 0.65
C ALA A 131 -6.87 1.34 1.70
N LEU A 132 -6.64 0.90 2.95
CA LEU A 132 -7.54 1.13 4.07
C LEU A 132 -7.68 2.61 4.40
N ASN A 133 -6.57 3.36 4.48
CA ASN A 133 -6.58 4.80 4.75
C ASN A 133 -7.35 5.60 3.70
N ILE A 134 -7.22 5.24 2.42
CA ILE A 134 -7.99 5.86 1.34
C ILE A 134 -9.49 5.62 1.56
N ALA A 135 -9.85 4.38 1.95
CA ALA A 135 -11.23 4.02 2.22
C ALA A 135 -11.80 4.77 3.42
N ASP A 136 -11.03 4.90 4.51
CA ASP A 136 -11.42 5.66 5.70
C ASP A 136 -11.68 7.15 5.37
N LEU A 137 -10.78 7.78 4.62
CA LEU A 137 -10.88 9.19 4.24
C LEU A 137 -12.05 9.50 3.29
N ASN A 138 -12.53 8.49 2.56
CA ASN A 138 -13.57 8.66 1.54
C ASN A 138 -14.89 7.93 1.86
N GLY A 139 -15.03 7.38 3.07
CA GLY A 139 -16.28 6.75 3.52
C GLY A 139 -16.51 5.32 3.00
N PHE A 140 -15.48 4.64 2.53
CA PHE A 140 -15.57 3.25 2.00
C PHE A 140 -15.03 2.20 2.97
N ARG A 141 -14.78 2.57 4.22
CA ARG A 141 -14.18 1.68 5.22
C ARG A 141 -14.94 0.36 5.40
N ASN A 142 -16.25 0.40 5.29
CA ASN A 142 -17.13 -0.76 5.40
C ASN A 142 -17.00 -1.76 4.24
N GLU A 143 -16.30 -1.42 3.17
CA GLU A 143 -16.00 -2.33 2.06
C GLU A 143 -14.79 -3.25 2.36
N PHE A 144 -14.09 -3.03 3.49
CA PHE A 144 -13.02 -3.89 4.02
C PHE A 144 -13.52 -4.64 5.26
N PRO A 145 -13.50 -5.99 5.26
CA PRO A 145 -13.93 -6.79 6.40
C PRO A 145 -12.96 -6.67 7.59
N GLN A 146 -13.41 -7.05 8.78
CA GLN A 146 -12.57 -6.99 9.98
C GLN A 146 -11.31 -7.87 9.86
N GLU A 147 -11.44 -9.03 9.22
CA GLU A 147 -10.32 -9.95 8.95
C GLU A 147 -9.18 -9.30 8.17
N TYR A 148 -9.49 -8.32 7.32
CA TYR A 148 -8.47 -7.56 6.60
C TYR A 148 -7.58 -6.77 7.57
N LEU A 149 -8.18 -6.12 8.57
CA LEU A 149 -7.42 -5.38 9.60
C LEU A 149 -6.65 -6.32 10.51
N ASP A 150 -7.30 -7.39 10.94
CA ASP A 150 -6.68 -8.37 11.83
C ASP A 150 -5.44 -8.99 11.15
N THR A 151 -5.50 -9.19 9.84
CA THR A 151 -4.36 -9.69 9.07
C THR A 151 -3.24 -8.65 8.96
N ILE A 152 -3.56 -7.37 8.71
CA ILE A 152 -2.53 -6.30 8.74
C ILE A 152 -1.86 -6.22 10.11
N GLU A 153 -2.62 -6.33 11.20
CA GLU A 153 -2.06 -6.32 12.55
C GLU A 153 -1.09 -7.48 12.76
N LYS A 154 -1.45 -8.69 12.33
CA LYS A 154 -0.56 -9.86 12.34
C LYS A 154 0.71 -9.65 11.51
N MET A 155 0.59 -9.07 10.32
CA MET A 155 1.75 -8.75 9.47
C MET A 155 2.72 -7.80 10.17
N ILE A 156 2.22 -6.77 10.84
CA ILE A 156 3.06 -5.82 11.60
C ILE A 156 3.75 -6.52 12.76
N VAL A 157 3.03 -7.36 13.50
CA VAL A 157 3.60 -8.14 14.61
C VAL A 157 4.64 -9.14 14.11
N PHE A 158 4.37 -9.84 13.00
CA PHE A 158 5.35 -10.72 12.36
C PHE A 158 6.62 -9.97 11.99
N TYR A 159 6.50 -8.81 11.32
CA TYR A 159 7.64 -7.99 10.94
C TYR A 159 8.46 -7.54 12.16
N ALA A 160 7.78 -7.15 13.25
CA ALA A 160 8.43 -6.79 14.50
C ALA A 160 9.22 -7.97 15.10
N ASN A 161 8.69 -9.19 15.03
CA ASN A 161 9.32 -10.38 15.57
C ASN A 161 10.57 -10.83 14.78
N VAL A 162 10.64 -10.51 13.49
CA VAL A 162 11.81 -10.85 12.64
C VAL A 162 12.82 -9.71 12.54
N SER A 163 12.50 -8.53 13.06
CA SER A 163 13.40 -7.37 13.10
C SER A 163 14.33 -7.43 14.32
N PHE A 164 15.49 -6.79 14.19
CA PHE A 164 16.44 -6.66 15.31
C PHE A 164 15.99 -5.56 16.30
N PRO A 165 16.48 -5.60 17.57
CA PRO A 165 16.10 -4.62 18.59
C PRO A 165 16.43 -3.16 18.25
N ASP A 166 17.36 -2.93 17.33
CA ASP A 166 17.73 -1.60 16.82
C ASP A 166 16.83 -1.13 15.67
N TYR A 167 15.74 -1.87 15.36
CA TYR A 167 14.78 -1.62 14.30
C TYR A 167 15.31 -1.91 12.88
N THR A 168 16.46 -2.53 12.74
CA THR A 168 16.91 -3.03 11.45
C THR A 168 16.29 -4.40 11.15
N ASN A 169 16.23 -4.76 9.89
CA ASN A 169 15.76 -6.07 9.44
C ASN A 169 16.92 -6.94 8.96
N PRO A 170 16.80 -8.27 8.99
CA PRO A 170 17.77 -9.14 8.33
C PRO A 170 17.77 -8.89 6.82
N CYS A 171 18.98 -8.91 6.24
CA CYS A 171 19.18 -8.70 4.79
C CYS A 171 19.41 -10.04 4.11
N PHE A 172 18.33 -10.68 3.70
CA PHE A 172 18.36 -11.84 2.80
C PHE A 172 17.47 -11.56 1.60
N SER A 173 17.66 -12.31 0.50
CA SER A 173 17.05 -12.03 -0.80
C SER A 173 17.39 -10.61 -1.30
N ASP A 174 16.42 -9.84 -1.75
CA ASP A 174 16.56 -8.45 -2.22
C ASP A 174 16.34 -7.41 -1.11
N ALA A 175 16.29 -7.84 0.16
CA ALA A 175 15.99 -6.97 1.28
C ALA A 175 17.03 -5.86 1.45
N LYS A 176 16.52 -4.63 1.63
CA LYS A 176 17.32 -3.47 2.00
C LYS A 176 17.24 -3.24 3.50
N LEU A 177 18.34 -2.79 4.09
CA LEU A 177 18.40 -2.48 5.51
C LEU A 177 17.45 -1.31 5.83
N THR A 178 16.60 -1.51 6.82
CA THR A 178 15.81 -0.41 7.41
C THR A 178 16.63 0.35 8.44
N ASN A 179 16.12 1.48 8.88
CA ASN A 179 16.73 2.26 9.94
C ASN A 179 15.71 2.66 11.00
N LYS A 180 16.20 2.89 12.22
CA LYS A 180 15.36 3.20 13.38
C LYS A 180 14.42 4.39 13.14
N LYS A 181 14.89 5.46 12.49
CA LYS A 181 14.09 6.68 12.24
C LYS A 181 12.88 6.40 11.37
N GLU A 182 13.08 5.64 10.31
CA GLU A 182 12.02 5.24 9.38
C GLU A 182 11.04 4.28 10.06
N MET A 183 11.54 3.27 10.76
CA MET A 183 10.69 2.29 11.42
C MET A 183 9.89 2.89 12.57
N LEU A 184 10.43 3.80 13.36
CA LEU A 184 9.67 4.55 14.36
C LEU A 184 8.52 5.35 13.74
N LYS A 185 8.73 5.94 12.55
CA LYS A 185 7.64 6.61 11.80
C LYS A 185 6.55 5.62 11.41
N ASN A 186 6.91 4.45 10.89
CA ASN A 186 5.96 3.40 10.51
C ASN A 186 5.17 2.90 11.73
N TYR A 187 5.85 2.53 12.82
CA TYR A 187 5.17 2.06 14.04
C TYR A 187 4.26 3.12 14.65
N ARG A 188 4.61 4.41 14.61
CA ARG A 188 3.72 5.50 15.05
C ARG A 188 2.45 5.59 14.22
N ASN A 189 2.54 5.38 12.92
CA ASN A 189 1.35 5.35 12.06
C ASN A 189 0.50 4.10 12.33
N TRP A 190 1.12 2.94 12.45
CA TRP A 190 0.43 1.68 12.76
C TRP A 190 -0.19 1.68 14.16
N SER A 191 0.45 2.29 15.15
CA SER A 191 -0.10 2.45 16.50
C SER A 191 -1.39 3.28 16.52
N LYS A 192 -1.55 4.23 15.61
CA LYS A 192 -2.81 4.97 15.45
C LYS A 192 -3.91 4.09 14.86
N MET A 193 -3.56 3.20 13.96
CA MET A 193 -4.49 2.26 13.32
C MET A 193 -4.88 1.12 14.28
N PHE A 194 -3.94 0.67 15.13
CA PHE A 194 -4.11 -0.42 16.10
C PHE A 194 -3.85 0.05 17.54
N PRO A 195 -4.68 0.96 18.09
CA PRO A 195 -4.41 1.62 19.39
C PRO A 195 -4.45 0.65 20.59
N LYS A 196 -5.08 -0.51 20.44
CA LYS A 196 -5.17 -1.54 21.48
C LYS A 196 -3.93 -2.45 21.54
N ASN A 197 -3.13 -2.50 20.47
CA ASN A 197 -1.96 -3.36 20.43
C ASN A 197 -0.80 -2.77 21.22
N GLN A 198 -0.52 -3.38 22.37
CA GLN A 198 0.51 -2.89 23.29
C GLN A 198 1.93 -3.08 22.76
N PHE A 199 2.17 -4.09 21.92
CA PHE A 199 3.47 -4.31 21.30
C PHE A 199 3.79 -3.27 20.22
N ILE A 200 2.83 -2.99 19.33
CA ILE A 200 2.99 -1.91 18.34
C ILE A 200 3.19 -0.56 19.05
N LYS A 201 2.46 -0.30 20.14
CA LYS A 201 2.63 0.91 20.96
C LYS A 201 4.01 0.99 21.58
N TYR A 202 4.53 -0.11 22.11
CA TYR A 202 5.89 -0.20 22.67
C TYR A 202 6.94 0.19 21.64
N LEU A 203 6.86 -0.37 20.43
CA LEU A 203 7.77 -0.06 19.33
C LEU A 203 7.61 1.39 18.82
N ALA A 204 6.39 1.90 18.74
CA ALA A 204 6.10 3.28 18.31
C ALA A 204 6.70 4.34 19.23
N THR A 205 6.84 4.03 20.51
CA THR A 205 7.33 4.94 21.57
C THR A 205 8.77 4.67 21.99
N ASP A 206 9.46 3.77 21.30
CA ASP A 206 10.82 3.33 21.65
C ASP A 206 10.91 2.82 23.09
N GLY A 207 9.96 1.97 23.46
CA GLY A 207 9.89 1.33 24.77
C GLY A 207 9.34 2.16 25.92
N LYS A 208 8.86 3.39 25.67
CA LYS A 208 8.37 4.27 26.74
C LYS A 208 6.94 3.96 27.18
N GLU A 209 6.12 3.44 26.29
CA GLU A 209 4.73 3.07 26.55
C GLU A 209 4.41 1.74 25.87
N GLY A 210 3.33 1.09 26.31
CA GLY A 210 2.95 -0.23 25.81
C GLY A 210 3.68 -1.36 26.55
N ALA A 211 3.72 -2.54 25.96
CA ALA A 211 4.36 -3.71 26.57
C ALA A 211 4.92 -4.67 25.53
N LEU A 212 6.02 -5.32 25.83
CA LEU A 212 6.52 -6.47 25.10
C LEU A 212 5.60 -7.70 25.32
N PRO A 213 5.39 -8.53 24.31
CA PRO A 213 4.76 -9.83 24.50
C PRO A 213 5.53 -10.70 25.51
N GLU A 214 4.82 -11.54 26.24
CA GLU A 214 5.42 -12.39 27.28
C GLU A 214 6.55 -13.27 26.74
N TYR A 215 6.41 -13.81 25.52
CA TYR A 215 7.46 -14.63 24.90
C TYR A 215 8.75 -13.88 24.59
N LEU A 216 8.71 -12.55 24.35
CA LEU A 216 9.90 -11.72 24.18
C LEU A 216 10.49 -11.28 25.53
N SER A 217 9.63 -11.04 26.53
CA SER A 217 10.08 -10.59 27.85
C SER A 217 10.81 -11.68 28.65
N LYS A 218 10.51 -12.95 28.41
CA LYS A 218 11.08 -14.10 29.15
C LYS A 218 12.35 -14.67 28.51
N GLY A 219 12.61 -14.46 27.23
CA GLY A 219 13.66 -15.17 26.49
C GLY A 219 14.93 -14.40 26.21
N PHE A 220 14.89 -13.09 26.02
CA PHE A 220 16.01 -12.31 25.46
C PHE A 220 16.75 -11.41 26.45
N LEU A 221 16.25 -11.18 27.65
CA LEU A 221 16.83 -10.24 28.60
C LEU A 221 17.50 -10.88 29.82
N LYS A 222 17.79 -12.18 29.77
CA LYS A 222 18.50 -12.91 30.86
C LYS A 222 19.82 -13.54 30.40
N SER A 223 20.46 -13.04 29.37
CA SER A 223 21.83 -13.46 29.03
C SER A 223 22.79 -12.32 29.21
#